data_95bd726046acab65c94598e4c4c1c4e1
#
_entry.id   95bd726046acab65c94598e4c4c1c4e1
#
_cell.length_a   1.000
_cell.length_b   1.000
_cell.length_c   1.000
_cell.angle_alpha   90.00
_cell.angle_beta   90.00
_cell.angle_gamma   90.00
#
_symmetry.space_group_name_H-M   'P 1'
#
loop_
_entity.id
_entity.type
_entity.pdbx_description
1 polymer ?
#
loop_
_entity_poly.entity_id
_entity_poly.type
_entity_poly.pdbx_seq_one_letter_code
_entity_poly.pdbx_strand_id
1 'polypeptide(L)'
;MNVATGRHITLMLALAVAVATIAIPGRDLGAQGSQAATPARTILAIGAHAGDAELTTGLLLAHQRRLGDRTVILHLTLGEGGNPKLSPETYGEQKRREAQAVAAALGAEVLFAPYKDGQLPDDDATRRYVADVIRQVKPTHVLTHWGSSIHKDHAAASRVVVDAVLLASLPGVVTEHPAWRGIRSVWYAENWEDPDGFRPYVYVGVAPEDSSRWRNAVAKYEFVGGKISSFAYLDYYSALMTVRGAESRRGRAVSFDVDQLSKRRVIDSLP
;
A
#
# COMPACT_ATOMS: atom_id res chain seq x y z
N MET A 1 -54.86 32.28 -68.96
CA MET A 1 -54.47 30.94 -68.44
C MET A 1 -54.33 31.08 -66.93
N ASN A 2 -55.42 30.65 -66.23
CA ASN A 2 -55.59 30.83 -64.80
C ASN A 2 -55.08 29.61 -64.01
N VAL A 3 -54.27 29.83 -63.05
CA VAL A 3 -53.90 28.82 -62.09
C VAL A 3 -54.57 29.16 -60.76
N ALA A 4 -55.43 28.26 -60.29
CA ALA A 4 -56.20 28.39 -59.07
C ALA A 4 -55.34 27.97 -57.87
N THR A 5 -55.32 28.83 -56.83
CA THR A 5 -54.75 28.57 -55.57
C THR A 5 -55.77 27.92 -54.61
N GLY A 6 -55.57 26.65 -54.31
CA GLY A 6 -56.36 25.95 -53.24
C GLY A 6 -55.80 26.20 -51.86
N ARG A 7 -56.56 26.78 -50.96
CA ARG A 7 -56.28 26.92 -49.54
C ARG A 7 -56.80 25.69 -48.81
N HIS A 8 -55.92 24.87 -48.26
CA HIS A 8 -56.27 23.83 -47.28
C HIS A 8 -56.27 24.42 -45.87
N ILE A 9 -57.48 24.40 -45.28
CA ILE A 9 -57.66 24.73 -43.86
C ILE A 9 -57.42 23.43 -43.06
N THR A 10 -56.34 23.41 -42.26
CA THR A 10 -56.08 22.30 -41.36
C THR A 10 -56.75 22.60 -40.02
N LEU A 11 -57.71 21.79 -39.67
CA LEU A 11 -58.41 21.83 -38.38
C LEU A 11 -57.51 21.18 -37.31
N MET A 12 -56.99 21.95 -36.39
CA MET A 12 -56.28 21.42 -35.23
C MET A 12 -57.29 21.00 -34.15
N LEU A 13 -57.37 19.69 -33.89
CA LEU A 13 -58.17 19.12 -32.81
C LEU A 13 -57.26 19.11 -31.55
N ALA A 14 -57.55 19.97 -30.57
CA ALA A 14 -56.85 19.98 -29.30
C ALA A 14 -57.43 18.89 -28.39
N LEU A 15 -56.61 17.84 -28.16
CA LEU A 15 -56.95 16.77 -27.21
C LEU A 15 -56.43 17.20 -25.82
N ALA A 16 -57.34 17.58 -24.92
CA ALA A 16 -56.99 17.84 -23.52
C ALA A 16 -56.85 16.53 -22.78
N VAL A 17 -55.62 16.14 -22.45
CA VAL A 17 -55.32 15.02 -21.56
C VAL A 17 -55.38 15.51 -20.13
N ALA A 18 -56.39 15.11 -19.37
CA ALA A 18 -56.47 15.31 -17.93
C ALA A 18 -55.50 14.34 -17.23
N VAL A 19 -54.41 14.84 -16.71
CA VAL A 19 -53.46 14.08 -15.86
C VAL A 19 -54.07 14.03 -14.46
N ALA A 20 -54.62 12.89 -14.08
CA ALA A 20 -55.01 12.60 -12.70
C ALA A 20 -53.72 12.34 -11.89
N THR A 21 -53.32 13.26 -11.02
CA THR A 21 -52.26 13.06 -10.04
C THR A 21 -52.71 12.13 -8.94
N ILE A 22 -52.31 10.86 -9.03
CA ILE A 22 -52.47 9.91 -7.93
C ILE A 22 -51.38 10.25 -6.91
N ALA A 23 -51.76 10.80 -5.77
CA ALA A 23 -50.86 10.98 -4.62
C ALA A 23 -50.48 9.61 -4.07
N ILE A 24 -49.25 9.14 -4.34
CA ILE A 24 -48.68 7.97 -3.70
C ILE A 24 -48.24 8.42 -2.29
N PRO A 25 -48.74 7.78 -1.21
CA PRO A 25 -48.28 8.11 0.13
C PRO A 25 -46.78 7.84 0.23
N GLY A 26 -46.01 8.85 0.69
CA GLY A 26 -44.59 8.77 0.85
C GLY A 26 -44.20 7.57 1.71
N ARG A 27 -43.47 6.62 1.12
CA ARG A 27 -42.69 5.67 1.90
C ARG A 27 -41.55 6.44 2.52
N ASP A 28 -41.59 6.58 3.83
CA ASP A 28 -40.45 6.97 4.65
C ASP A 28 -39.25 6.02 4.34
N LEU A 29 -38.36 6.47 3.51
CA LEU A 29 -37.05 5.84 3.33
C LEU A 29 -36.08 6.27 4.47
N GLY A 30 -36.60 6.20 5.69
CA GLY A 30 -35.85 6.43 6.90
C GLY A 30 -35.28 5.13 7.47
N ALA A 31 -34.39 4.47 6.74
CA ALA A 31 -33.44 3.52 7.32
C ALA A 31 -32.18 3.54 6.46
N GLN A 32 -31.38 4.60 6.62
CA GLN A 32 -29.95 4.45 6.38
C GLN A 32 -29.47 3.40 7.39
N GLY A 33 -29.43 2.14 6.94
CA GLY A 33 -28.76 1.09 7.66
C GLY A 33 -27.33 1.59 7.92
N SER A 34 -27.00 1.78 9.19
CA SER A 34 -25.63 1.99 9.63
C SER A 34 -24.78 0.89 8.97
N GLN A 35 -24.06 1.22 7.90
CA GLN A 35 -23.00 0.34 7.42
C GLN A 35 -22.08 0.19 8.61
N ALA A 36 -22.05 -1.02 9.17
CA ALA A 36 -21.11 -1.35 10.24
C ALA A 36 -19.74 -0.92 9.73
N ALA A 37 -19.09 0.03 10.43
CA ALA A 37 -17.79 0.55 10.04
C ALA A 37 -16.86 -0.65 9.86
N THR A 38 -16.30 -0.81 8.66
CA THR A 38 -15.30 -1.87 8.41
C THR A 38 -14.21 -1.70 9.48
N PRO A 39 -13.88 -2.75 10.24
CA PRO A 39 -12.87 -2.63 11.29
C PRO A 39 -11.60 -2.02 10.70
N ALA A 40 -11.06 -1.00 11.35
CA ALA A 40 -9.82 -0.35 10.93
C ALA A 40 -8.72 -1.41 10.77
N ARG A 41 -8.04 -1.39 9.64
CA ARG A 41 -6.91 -2.28 9.36
C ARG A 41 -5.66 -1.72 10.03
N THR A 42 -4.74 -2.60 10.39
CA THR A 42 -3.38 -2.24 10.73
C THR A 42 -2.45 -2.82 9.67
N ILE A 43 -1.70 -1.96 9.00
CA ILE A 43 -0.74 -2.35 7.96
C ILE A 43 0.67 -2.14 8.52
N LEU A 44 1.48 -3.20 8.51
CA LEU A 44 2.89 -3.17 8.89
C LEU A 44 3.75 -3.36 7.65
N ALA A 45 4.49 -2.35 7.26
CA ALA A 45 5.48 -2.41 6.20
C ALA A 45 6.87 -2.62 6.82
N ILE A 46 7.58 -3.67 6.41
CA ILE A 46 8.89 -4.04 6.93
C ILE A 46 9.93 -3.95 5.81
N GLY A 47 10.83 -2.97 5.91
CA GLY A 47 11.95 -2.76 4.99
C GLY A 47 13.27 -3.20 5.59
N ALA A 48 14.21 -3.63 4.75
CA ALA A 48 15.56 -3.95 5.15
C ALA A 48 16.30 -2.68 5.64
N HIS A 49 16.17 -1.59 4.88
CA HIS A 49 16.82 -0.31 5.20
C HIS A 49 15.79 0.82 5.32
N ALA A 50 16.14 1.88 6.04
CA ALA A 50 15.35 3.09 6.08
C ALA A 50 15.26 3.71 4.67
N GLY A 51 14.03 3.82 4.15
CA GLY A 51 13.71 4.29 2.79
C GLY A 51 13.06 3.23 1.91
N ASP A 52 13.37 1.94 2.08
CA ASP A 52 12.84 0.87 1.22
C ASP A 52 11.32 0.79 1.26
N ALA A 53 10.78 0.64 2.46
CA ALA A 53 9.33 0.54 2.65
C ALA A 53 8.61 1.80 2.19
N GLU A 54 9.18 2.98 2.41
CA GLU A 54 8.58 4.24 2.01
C GLU A 54 8.58 4.44 0.50
N LEU A 55 9.62 4.01 -0.19
CA LEU A 55 9.69 4.08 -1.65
C LEU A 55 8.72 3.09 -2.31
N THR A 56 8.69 1.85 -1.82
CA THR A 56 7.95 0.75 -2.46
C THR A 56 6.49 0.66 -2.01
N THR A 57 6.19 0.95 -0.74
CA THR A 57 4.85 0.81 -0.15
C THR A 57 4.26 2.12 0.36
N GLY A 58 5.04 3.18 0.48
CA GLY A 58 4.63 4.44 1.12
C GLY A 58 3.41 5.08 0.49
N LEU A 59 3.21 4.91 -0.82
CA LEU A 59 2.00 5.37 -1.50
C LEU A 59 0.75 4.63 -0.98
N LEU A 60 0.83 3.31 -0.80
CA LEU A 60 -0.25 2.53 -0.19
C LEU A 60 -0.49 2.96 1.26
N LEU A 61 0.59 3.18 2.03
CA LEU A 61 0.46 3.61 3.43
C LEU A 61 -0.24 4.97 3.54
N ALA A 62 0.12 5.95 2.69
CA ALA A 62 -0.56 7.25 2.63
C ALA A 62 -2.05 7.10 2.29
N HIS A 63 -2.37 6.25 1.31
CA HIS A 63 -3.74 5.95 0.89
C HIS A 63 -4.54 5.31 2.03
N GLN A 64 -4.03 4.26 2.65
CA GLN A 64 -4.72 3.54 3.73
C GLN A 64 -4.88 4.44 4.97
N ARG A 65 -3.88 5.28 5.27
CA ARG A 65 -3.99 6.26 6.35
C ARG A 65 -5.13 7.26 6.12
N ARG A 66 -5.31 7.73 4.89
CA ARG A 66 -6.42 8.60 4.52
C ARG A 66 -7.77 7.91 4.67
N LEU A 67 -7.83 6.60 4.46
CA LEU A 67 -9.03 5.77 4.67
C LEU A 67 -9.29 5.42 6.16
N GLY A 68 -8.44 5.88 7.10
CA GLY A 68 -8.63 5.68 8.53
C GLY A 68 -7.88 4.47 9.11
N ASP A 69 -7.10 3.75 8.31
CA ASP A 69 -6.32 2.61 8.78
C ASP A 69 -5.08 3.07 9.58
N ARG A 70 -4.60 2.21 10.48
CA ARG A 70 -3.31 2.38 11.16
C ARG A 70 -2.19 1.86 10.27
N THR A 71 -1.14 2.66 10.09
CA THR A 71 0.03 2.29 9.29
C THR A 71 1.30 2.38 10.12
N VAL A 72 2.14 1.36 10.04
CA VAL A 72 3.39 1.23 10.80
C VAL A 72 4.50 0.81 9.84
N ILE A 73 5.67 1.40 9.99
CA ILE A 73 6.88 1.04 9.25
C ILE A 73 7.90 0.48 10.24
N LEU A 74 8.49 -0.66 9.92
CA LEU A 74 9.64 -1.22 10.63
C LEU A 74 10.85 -1.22 9.70
N HIS A 75 11.92 -0.56 10.10
CA HIS A 75 13.22 -0.68 9.46
C HIS A 75 14.09 -1.69 10.21
N LEU A 76 14.57 -2.71 9.51
CA LEU A 76 15.45 -3.72 10.12
C LEU A 76 16.86 -3.17 10.33
N THR A 77 17.36 -2.34 9.40
CA THR A 77 18.60 -1.57 9.51
C THR A 77 18.33 -0.11 9.11
N LEU A 78 19.32 0.74 9.27
CA LEU A 78 19.21 2.14 8.82
C LEU A 78 19.73 2.36 7.38
N GLY A 79 20.45 1.38 6.79
CA GLY A 79 21.16 1.60 5.53
C GLY A 79 22.36 2.53 5.73
N GLU A 80 23.00 2.45 6.90
CA GLU A 80 24.03 3.38 7.36
C GLU A 80 25.36 3.23 6.63
N GLY A 81 25.57 2.11 5.94
CA GLY A 81 26.77 1.89 5.12
C GLY A 81 26.72 2.58 3.74
N GLY A 82 25.57 3.10 3.33
CA GLY A 82 25.35 3.59 1.95
C GLY A 82 25.92 4.97 1.63
N ASN A 83 26.54 5.70 2.58
CA ASN A 83 27.09 7.03 2.32
C ASN A 83 28.62 6.99 2.17
N PRO A 84 29.18 7.41 1.01
CA PRO A 84 30.64 7.38 0.80
C PRO A 84 31.42 8.49 1.55
N LYS A 85 30.71 9.46 2.15
CA LYS A 85 31.33 10.66 2.74
C LYS A 85 31.16 10.76 4.25
N LEU A 86 30.20 10.05 4.83
CA LEU A 86 29.90 10.09 6.27
C LEU A 86 30.23 8.75 6.90
N SER A 87 30.58 8.78 8.20
CA SER A 87 30.70 7.52 8.93
C SER A 87 29.33 6.83 9.08
N PRO A 88 29.29 5.51 9.22
CA PRO A 88 28.03 4.78 9.45
C PRO A 88 27.23 5.33 10.63
N GLU A 89 27.87 5.73 11.70
CA GLU A 89 27.21 6.30 12.88
C GLU A 89 26.51 7.61 12.53
N THR A 90 27.24 8.54 11.90
CA THR A 90 26.71 9.86 11.51
C THR A 90 25.58 9.73 10.49
N TYR A 91 25.78 8.86 9.49
CA TYR A 91 24.77 8.64 8.47
C TYR A 91 23.55 7.88 9.01
N GLY A 92 23.76 6.93 9.91
CA GLY A 92 22.66 6.22 10.59
C GLY A 92 21.77 7.16 11.41
N GLU A 93 22.36 8.12 12.14
CA GLU A 93 21.59 9.14 12.83
C GLU A 93 20.82 10.05 11.87
N GLN A 94 21.42 10.42 10.74
CA GLN A 94 20.74 11.18 9.69
C GLN A 94 19.55 10.38 9.14
N LYS A 95 19.77 9.13 8.74
CA LYS A 95 18.74 8.23 8.20
C LYS A 95 17.58 8.03 9.17
N ARG A 96 17.88 7.91 10.47
CA ARG A 96 16.85 7.80 11.51
C ARG A 96 15.98 9.06 11.58
N ARG A 97 16.58 10.25 11.58
CA ARG A 97 15.82 11.51 11.58
C ARG A 97 14.98 11.67 10.30
N GLU A 98 15.55 11.34 9.15
CA GLU A 98 14.85 11.37 7.87
C GLU A 98 13.66 10.40 7.85
N ALA A 99 13.85 9.15 8.28
CA ALA A 99 12.80 8.13 8.36
C ALA A 99 11.64 8.59 9.27
N GLN A 100 11.95 9.17 10.42
CA GLN A 100 10.94 9.75 11.31
C GLN A 100 10.15 10.88 10.62
N ALA A 101 10.84 11.76 9.91
CA ALA A 101 10.20 12.86 9.18
C ALA A 101 9.34 12.38 8.00
N VAL A 102 9.77 11.32 7.30
CA VAL A 102 9.01 10.68 6.22
C VAL A 102 7.78 9.98 6.76
N ALA A 103 7.94 9.16 7.80
CA ALA A 103 6.82 8.47 8.45
C ALA A 103 5.76 9.45 8.94
N ALA A 104 6.16 10.53 9.63
CA ALA A 104 5.26 11.58 10.07
C ALA A 104 4.51 12.23 8.89
N ALA A 105 5.17 12.50 7.76
CA ALA A 105 4.56 13.07 6.57
C ALA A 105 3.56 12.11 5.92
N LEU A 106 3.83 10.81 5.94
CA LEU A 106 2.89 9.74 5.50
C LEU A 106 1.73 9.54 6.49
N GLY A 107 1.90 9.95 7.75
CA GLY A 107 0.97 9.68 8.84
C GLY A 107 1.14 8.28 9.43
N ALA A 108 2.31 7.68 9.27
CA ALA A 108 2.66 6.34 9.77
C ALA A 108 3.45 6.43 11.08
N GLU A 109 3.34 5.39 11.89
CA GLU A 109 4.26 5.13 13.00
C GLU A 109 5.55 4.51 12.44
N VAL A 110 6.69 4.71 13.11
CA VAL A 110 7.97 4.13 12.69
C VAL A 110 8.68 3.43 13.84
N LEU A 111 9.20 2.24 13.54
CA LEU A 111 9.98 1.40 14.44
C LEU A 111 11.34 1.09 13.81
N PHE A 112 12.35 0.87 14.63
CA PHE A 112 13.72 0.57 14.22
C PHE A 112 14.22 -0.66 14.95
N ALA A 113 14.63 -1.68 14.20
CA ALA A 113 15.33 -2.82 14.75
C ALA A 113 16.83 -2.51 14.97
N PRO A 114 17.55 -3.30 15.75
CA PRO A 114 18.93 -3.00 16.14
C PRO A 114 19.99 -3.57 15.18
N TYR A 115 19.60 -3.96 13.93
CA TYR A 115 20.54 -4.60 13.01
C TYR A 115 21.30 -3.58 12.19
N LYS A 116 22.47 -4.03 11.67
CA LYS A 116 23.38 -3.20 10.89
C LYS A 116 23.23 -3.47 9.40
N ASP A 117 23.37 -2.43 8.61
CA ASP A 117 23.38 -2.47 7.16
C ASP A 117 24.44 -3.44 6.61
N GLY A 118 24.07 -4.20 5.59
CA GLY A 118 24.92 -5.22 4.99
C GLY A 118 25.14 -6.45 5.87
N GLN A 119 24.54 -6.50 7.07
CA GLN A 119 24.75 -7.55 8.08
C GLN A 119 23.45 -8.06 8.69
N LEU A 120 22.31 -7.88 8.01
CA LEU A 120 21.02 -8.36 8.51
C LEU A 120 21.07 -9.88 8.66
N PRO A 121 20.96 -10.43 9.90
CA PRO A 121 21.00 -11.86 10.10
C PRO A 121 19.72 -12.54 9.60
N ASP A 122 19.89 -13.73 9.01
CA ASP A 122 18.79 -14.63 8.65
C ASP A 122 18.81 -15.83 9.60
N ASP A 123 18.51 -15.58 10.86
CA ASP A 123 18.59 -16.56 11.95
C ASP A 123 17.33 -16.55 12.85
N ASP A 124 17.23 -17.52 13.75
CA ASP A 124 16.08 -17.66 14.64
C ASP A 124 15.91 -16.49 15.61
N ALA A 125 17.00 -15.85 16.04
CA ALA A 125 16.91 -14.71 16.93
C ALA A 125 16.26 -13.52 16.24
N THR A 126 16.64 -13.23 14.99
CA THR A 126 16.06 -12.18 14.14
C THR A 126 14.59 -12.47 13.83
N ARG A 127 14.25 -13.73 13.47
CA ARG A 127 12.85 -14.15 13.24
C ARG A 127 11.97 -13.94 14.48
N ARG A 128 12.46 -14.31 15.66
CA ARG A 128 11.74 -14.13 16.92
C ARG A 128 11.58 -12.65 17.28
N TYR A 129 12.61 -11.84 17.05
CA TYR A 129 12.51 -10.39 17.24
C TYR A 129 11.41 -9.79 16.36
N VAL A 130 11.41 -10.10 15.06
CA VAL A 130 10.38 -9.60 14.13
C VAL A 130 9.00 -10.17 14.48
N ALA A 131 8.92 -11.44 14.91
CA ALA A 131 7.67 -12.03 15.38
C ALA A 131 7.10 -11.30 16.59
N ASP A 132 7.96 -10.86 17.51
CA ASP A 132 7.53 -10.09 18.69
C ASP A 132 7.04 -8.69 18.29
N VAL A 133 7.71 -8.00 17.36
CA VAL A 133 7.23 -6.74 16.80
C VAL A 133 5.87 -6.91 16.11
N ILE A 134 5.66 -7.99 15.36
CA ILE A 134 4.37 -8.35 14.76
C ILE A 134 3.28 -8.50 15.85
N ARG A 135 3.59 -9.18 16.95
CA ARG A 135 2.69 -9.35 18.08
C ARG A 135 2.36 -8.04 18.79
N GLN A 136 3.35 -7.16 18.93
CA GLN A 136 3.19 -5.82 19.49
C GLN A 136 2.28 -4.94 18.61
N VAL A 137 2.53 -4.90 17.31
CA VAL A 137 1.81 -4.06 16.33
C VAL A 137 0.42 -4.60 16.05
N LYS A 138 0.23 -5.92 16.06
CA LYS A 138 -1.01 -6.65 15.73
C LYS A 138 -1.55 -6.32 14.33
N PRO A 139 -0.74 -6.46 13.27
CA PRO A 139 -1.15 -6.10 11.93
C PRO A 139 -2.18 -7.08 11.37
N THR A 140 -3.04 -6.57 10.47
CA THR A 140 -3.90 -7.39 9.61
C THR A 140 -3.25 -7.70 8.27
N HIS A 141 -2.30 -6.84 7.83
CA HIS A 141 -1.55 -7.00 6.59
C HIS A 141 -0.09 -6.69 6.87
N VAL A 142 0.79 -7.51 6.31
CA VAL A 142 2.25 -7.32 6.36
C VAL A 142 2.74 -7.10 4.94
N LEU A 143 3.55 -6.08 4.73
CA LEU A 143 4.21 -5.76 3.47
C LEU A 143 5.71 -5.92 3.66
N THR A 144 6.41 -6.52 2.71
CA THR A 144 7.86 -6.71 2.79
C THR A 144 8.48 -6.81 1.40
N HIS A 145 9.78 -7.04 1.34
CA HIS A 145 10.54 -7.26 0.10
C HIS A 145 10.14 -8.54 -0.62
N TRP A 146 10.34 -8.57 -1.93
CA TRP A 146 10.34 -9.78 -2.71
C TRP A 146 11.55 -10.66 -2.34
N GLY A 147 11.37 -11.99 -2.42
CA GLY A 147 12.39 -12.93 -1.94
C GLY A 147 13.63 -13.07 -2.83
N SER A 148 13.53 -12.72 -4.12
CA SER A 148 14.64 -12.76 -5.06
C SER A 148 15.09 -11.34 -5.38
N SER A 149 16.01 -10.81 -4.58
CA SER A 149 16.60 -9.49 -4.72
C SER A 149 18.10 -9.58 -4.93
N ILE A 150 18.67 -8.65 -5.70
CA ILE A 150 20.12 -8.51 -5.83
C ILE A 150 20.77 -8.03 -4.53
N HIS A 151 20.01 -7.36 -3.66
CA HIS A 151 20.47 -6.94 -2.35
C HIS A 151 20.24 -8.04 -1.31
N LYS A 152 21.33 -8.54 -0.72
CA LYS A 152 21.26 -9.66 0.22
C LYS A 152 20.36 -9.39 1.43
N ASP A 153 20.35 -8.15 1.96
CA ASP A 153 19.55 -7.79 3.12
C ASP A 153 18.05 -7.74 2.76
N HIS A 154 17.69 -7.36 1.53
CA HIS A 154 16.29 -7.44 1.06
C HIS A 154 15.82 -8.90 1.00
N ALA A 155 16.63 -9.78 0.42
CA ALA A 155 16.33 -11.21 0.38
C ALA A 155 16.25 -11.83 1.79
N ALA A 156 17.13 -11.43 2.71
CA ALA A 156 17.10 -11.85 4.11
C ALA A 156 15.84 -11.32 4.81
N ALA A 157 15.51 -10.03 4.64
CA ALA A 157 14.31 -9.42 5.22
C ALA A 157 13.04 -10.17 4.79
N SER A 158 12.92 -10.51 3.50
CA SER A 158 11.78 -11.28 2.99
C SER A 158 11.63 -12.61 3.71
N ARG A 159 12.70 -13.41 3.82
CA ARG A 159 12.67 -14.73 4.49
C ARG A 159 12.37 -14.60 5.99
N VAL A 160 13.06 -13.69 6.66
CA VAL A 160 12.84 -13.40 8.10
C VAL A 160 11.38 -13.03 8.37
N VAL A 161 10.79 -12.15 7.54
CA VAL A 161 9.41 -11.70 7.73
C VAL A 161 8.40 -12.81 7.52
N VAL A 162 8.57 -13.64 6.48
CA VAL A 162 7.68 -14.78 6.22
C VAL A 162 7.69 -15.76 7.39
N ASP A 163 8.87 -16.13 7.87
CA ASP A 163 9.00 -17.02 9.03
C ASP A 163 8.46 -16.37 10.32
N ALA A 164 8.74 -15.08 10.53
CA ALA A 164 8.26 -14.33 11.68
C ALA A 164 6.72 -14.26 11.74
N VAL A 165 6.03 -14.16 10.60
CA VAL A 165 4.56 -14.22 10.53
C VAL A 165 4.04 -15.56 11.07
N LEU A 166 4.67 -16.67 10.68
CA LEU A 166 4.34 -17.98 11.23
C LEU A 166 4.59 -18.03 12.74
N LEU A 167 5.81 -17.64 13.17
CA LEU A 167 6.21 -17.69 14.59
C LEU A 167 5.30 -16.79 15.45
N ALA A 168 4.91 -15.63 14.96
CA ALA A 168 3.99 -14.72 15.66
C ALA A 168 2.63 -15.36 15.96
N SER A 169 2.17 -16.28 15.11
CA SER A 169 0.88 -16.97 15.25
C SER A 169 0.89 -18.13 16.26
N LEU A 170 2.06 -18.64 16.63
CA LEU A 170 2.25 -19.85 17.43
C LEU A 170 2.34 -19.52 18.94
N PRO A 171 1.36 -19.93 19.78
CA PRO A 171 1.41 -19.65 21.22
C PRO A 171 2.61 -20.31 21.93
N GLY A 172 3.12 -21.42 21.42
CA GLY A 172 4.28 -22.12 21.98
C GLY A 172 5.62 -21.42 21.71
N VAL A 173 5.65 -20.44 20.81
CA VAL A 173 6.82 -19.57 20.62
C VAL A 173 6.75 -18.43 21.63
N VAL A 174 7.58 -18.51 22.67
CA VAL A 174 7.60 -17.52 23.75
C VAL A 174 8.38 -16.29 23.30
N THR A 175 7.74 -15.12 23.37
CA THR A 175 8.32 -13.78 23.18
C THR A 175 7.70 -12.84 24.23
N GLU A 176 8.01 -11.55 24.17
CA GLU A 176 7.48 -10.56 25.14
C GLU A 176 5.94 -10.40 25.02
N HIS A 177 5.43 -10.39 23.78
CA HIS A 177 4.01 -10.19 23.52
C HIS A 177 3.27 -11.51 23.22
N PRO A 178 1.96 -11.60 23.51
CA PRO A 178 1.17 -12.81 23.26
C PRO A 178 0.97 -13.07 21.77
N ALA A 179 0.77 -14.33 21.38
CA ALA A 179 0.58 -14.75 19.99
C ALA A 179 -0.51 -13.94 19.28
N TRP A 180 -0.23 -13.62 18.01
CA TRP A 180 -1.14 -12.87 17.15
C TRP A 180 -1.49 -13.67 15.89
N ARG A 181 -2.79 -13.91 15.65
CA ARG A 181 -3.34 -14.68 14.54
C ARG A 181 -4.19 -13.84 13.57
N GLY A 182 -4.15 -12.52 13.71
CA GLY A 182 -5.00 -11.60 12.95
C GLY A 182 -4.45 -11.22 11.58
N ILE A 183 -3.28 -11.75 11.14
CA ILE A 183 -2.71 -11.47 9.83
C ILE A 183 -3.55 -12.17 8.76
N ARG A 184 -4.01 -11.43 7.78
CA ARG A 184 -4.84 -11.90 6.65
C ARG A 184 -4.03 -12.13 5.40
N SER A 185 -2.93 -11.37 5.23
CA SER A 185 -2.08 -11.49 4.04
C SER A 185 -0.68 -10.95 4.29
N VAL A 186 0.27 -11.54 3.56
CA VAL A 186 1.64 -11.03 3.38
C VAL A 186 1.79 -10.68 1.90
N TRP A 187 2.17 -9.44 1.62
CA TRP A 187 2.36 -8.93 0.27
C TRP A 187 3.80 -8.51 0.07
N TYR A 188 4.34 -8.84 -1.10
CA TYR A 188 5.70 -8.51 -1.51
C TYR A 188 5.66 -7.27 -2.39
N ALA A 189 6.40 -6.24 -2.00
CA ALA A 189 6.47 -4.98 -2.73
C ALA A 189 7.37 -5.08 -3.95
N GLU A 190 7.03 -4.34 -4.99
CA GLU A 190 7.83 -4.21 -6.20
C GLU A 190 9.00 -3.25 -5.97
N ASN A 191 10.23 -3.71 -6.26
CA ASN A 191 11.44 -2.93 -6.14
C ASN A 191 12.30 -3.06 -7.41
N TRP A 192 13.00 -2.00 -7.79
CA TRP A 192 13.89 -2.00 -8.95
C TRP A 192 15.05 -3.01 -8.84
N GLU A 193 15.40 -3.41 -7.62
CA GLU A 193 16.43 -4.40 -7.31
C GLU A 193 15.95 -5.86 -7.40
N ASP A 194 14.71 -6.08 -7.78
CA ASP A 194 14.09 -7.41 -7.81
C ASP A 194 13.76 -7.87 -9.24
N PRO A 195 14.80 -8.05 -10.11
CA PRO A 195 14.58 -8.31 -11.53
C PRO A 195 13.96 -9.68 -11.80
N ASP A 196 14.11 -10.64 -10.88
CA ASP A 196 13.75 -12.02 -11.11
C ASP A 196 12.49 -12.44 -10.38
N GLY A 197 11.54 -12.98 -11.14
CA GLY A 197 10.40 -13.73 -10.62
C GLY A 197 9.28 -12.92 -9.99
N PHE A 198 9.46 -11.60 -9.72
CA PHE A 198 8.38 -10.75 -9.25
C PHE A 198 7.28 -10.65 -10.33
N ARG A 199 6.04 -10.91 -9.92
CA ARG A 199 4.88 -10.81 -10.80
C ARG A 199 3.77 -10.01 -10.12
N PRO A 200 3.42 -8.82 -10.62
CA PRO A 200 2.29 -8.06 -10.09
C PRO A 200 1.02 -8.92 -10.10
N TYR A 201 0.42 -9.10 -8.94
CA TYR A 201 -0.81 -9.87 -8.78
C TYR A 201 -1.93 -9.04 -8.14
N VAL A 202 -1.60 -8.26 -7.11
CA VAL A 202 -2.53 -7.34 -6.47
C VAL A 202 -2.19 -5.93 -6.89
N TYR A 203 -3.19 -5.19 -7.36
CA TYR A 203 -3.05 -3.78 -7.72
C TYR A 203 -3.95 -2.94 -6.81
N VAL A 204 -3.40 -1.93 -6.19
CA VAL A 204 -4.17 -0.99 -5.36
C VAL A 204 -4.14 0.38 -6.02
N GLY A 205 -5.30 0.78 -6.57
CA GLY A 205 -5.49 2.13 -7.11
C GLY A 205 -5.53 3.16 -5.99
N VAL A 206 -4.89 4.31 -6.21
CA VAL A 206 -4.74 5.37 -5.22
C VAL A 206 -5.21 6.71 -5.77
N ALA A 207 -5.56 7.64 -4.89
CA ALA A 207 -5.97 8.98 -5.28
C ALA A 207 -4.77 9.88 -5.60
N PRO A 208 -4.96 10.95 -6.42
CA PRO A 208 -3.89 11.88 -6.76
C PRO A 208 -3.23 12.55 -5.55
N GLU A 209 -4.02 12.89 -4.53
CA GLU A 209 -3.54 13.48 -3.28
C GLU A 209 -2.60 12.54 -2.50
N ASP A 210 -2.83 11.22 -2.55
CA ASP A 210 -1.96 10.23 -1.92
C ASP A 210 -0.58 10.22 -2.61
N SER A 211 -0.57 10.32 -3.95
CA SER A 211 0.67 10.40 -4.73
C SER A 211 1.47 11.67 -4.41
N SER A 212 0.80 12.79 -4.26
CA SER A 212 1.44 14.05 -3.88
C SER A 212 2.01 13.96 -2.45
N ARG A 213 1.26 13.38 -1.52
CA ARG A 213 1.70 13.16 -0.14
C ARG A 213 2.94 12.28 -0.09
N TRP A 214 2.90 11.14 -0.78
CA TRP A 214 4.03 10.22 -0.87
C TRP A 214 5.28 10.89 -1.43
N ARG A 215 5.16 11.58 -2.58
CA ARG A 215 6.29 12.26 -3.22
C ARG A 215 6.94 13.29 -2.29
N ASN A 216 6.13 14.11 -1.62
CA ASN A 216 6.62 15.12 -0.66
C ASN A 216 7.24 14.49 0.59
N ALA A 217 6.76 13.32 1.00
CA ALA A 217 7.32 12.61 2.13
C ALA A 217 8.70 12.05 1.80
N VAL A 218 8.82 11.21 0.76
CA VAL A 218 10.08 10.51 0.44
C VAL A 218 11.20 11.46 -0.02
N ALA A 219 10.85 12.64 -0.54
CA ALA A 219 11.82 13.69 -0.88
C ALA A 219 12.59 14.25 0.34
N LYS A 220 12.19 13.90 1.56
CA LYS A 220 12.91 14.25 2.79
C LYS A 220 14.18 13.41 3.00
N TYR A 221 14.30 12.26 2.32
CA TYR A 221 15.55 11.51 2.27
C TYR A 221 16.54 12.17 1.31
N GLU A 222 17.73 12.49 1.79
CA GLU A 222 18.79 13.10 0.95
C GLU A 222 19.22 12.20 -0.20
N PHE A 223 19.23 10.87 0.00
CA PHE A 223 19.60 9.94 -1.06
C PHE A 223 18.55 9.92 -2.19
N VAL A 224 17.29 10.12 -1.89
CA VAL A 224 16.19 10.23 -2.87
C VAL A 224 16.32 11.53 -3.67
N GLY A 225 16.82 12.58 -3.04
CA GLY A 225 17.08 13.88 -3.70
C GLY A 225 18.33 13.91 -4.59
N GLY A 226 19.01 12.78 -4.82
CA GLY A 226 20.18 12.70 -5.71
C GLY A 226 21.49 13.21 -5.12
N LYS A 227 21.56 13.49 -3.81
CA LYS A 227 22.80 13.97 -3.14
C LYS A 227 23.80 12.85 -2.85
N ILE A 228 23.33 11.62 -2.74
CA ILE A 228 24.13 10.45 -2.35
C ILE A 228 24.12 9.40 -3.46
N SER A 229 22.94 9.08 -4.00
CA SER A 229 22.75 8.14 -5.10
C SER A 229 22.46 8.88 -6.40
N SER A 230 22.98 8.37 -7.52
CA SER A 230 22.62 8.85 -8.87
C SER A 230 21.33 8.24 -9.41
N PHE A 231 20.74 7.25 -8.72
CA PHE A 231 19.50 6.64 -9.14
C PHE A 231 18.31 7.60 -8.93
N ALA A 232 17.51 7.78 -9.98
CA ALA A 232 16.38 8.71 -9.99
C ALA A 232 15.15 8.10 -9.30
N TYR A 233 15.21 7.86 -7.98
CA TYR A 233 14.17 7.16 -7.21
C TYR A 233 12.76 7.73 -7.41
N LEU A 234 12.62 9.06 -7.32
CA LEU A 234 11.30 9.71 -7.47
C LEU A 234 10.71 9.51 -8.86
N ASP A 235 11.54 9.58 -9.89
CA ASP A 235 11.08 9.43 -11.28
C ASP A 235 10.76 7.97 -11.57
N TYR A 236 11.62 7.04 -11.12
CA TYR A 236 11.40 5.61 -11.29
C TYR A 236 10.07 5.17 -10.67
N TYR A 237 9.88 5.40 -9.36
CA TYR A 237 8.66 4.95 -8.69
C TYR A 237 7.42 5.72 -9.14
N SER A 238 7.55 7.00 -9.51
CA SER A 238 6.42 7.76 -10.09
C SER A 238 5.99 7.19 -11.45
N ALA A 239 6.96 6.80 -12.29
CA ALA A 239 6.69 6.15 -13.57
C ALA A 239 6.07 4.75 -13.35
N LEU A 240 6.64 3.95 -12.45
CA LEU A 240 6.12 2.64 -12.10
C LEU A 240 4.65 2.69 -11.65
N MET A 241 4.30 3.62 -10.76
CA MET A 241 2.93 3.85 -10.30
C MET A 241 1.99 4.23 -11.45
N THR A 242 2.48 4.92 -12.47
CA THR A 242 1.71 5.27 -13.67
C THR A 242 1.48 4.04 -14.55
N VAL A 243 2.52 3.22 -14.75
CA VAL A 243 2.42 1.95 -15.50
C VAL A 243 1.40 1.02 -14.81
N ARG A 244 1.54 0.80 -13.50
CA ARG A 244 0.63 -0.05 -12.72
C ARG A 244 -0.80 0.51 -12.69
N GLY A 245 -0.93 1.83 -12.72
CA GLY A 245 -2.22 2.51 -12.88
C GLY A 245 -2.89 2.19 -14.22
N ALA A 246 -2.13 2.25 -15.32
CA ALA A 246 -2.62 1.92 -16.65
C ALA A 246 -3.04 0.45 -16.77
N GLU A 247 -2.20 -0.49 -16.30
CA GLU A 247 -2.49 -1.94 -16.29
C GLU A 247 -3.77 -2.27 -15.53
N SER A 248 -4.00 -1.61 -14.40
CA SER A 248 -5.19 -1.82 -13.54
C SER A 248 -6.39 -0.95 -13.93
N ARG A 249 -6.29 -0.15 -14.99
CA ARG A 249 -7.31 0.84 -15.41
C ARG A 249 -7.66 1.84 -14.30
N ARG A 250 -6.65 2.25 -13.54
CA ARG A 250 -6.70 3.30 -12.52
C ARG A 250 -5.81 4.46 -12.96
N GLY A 251 -5.93 5.60 -12.30
CA GLY A 251 -5.04 6.74 -12.59
C GLY A 251 -3.60 6.43 -12.17
N ARG A 252 -3.42 5.99 -10.93
CA ARG A 252 -2.17 5.48 -10.38
C ARG A 252 -2.44 4.27 -9.50
N ALA A 253 -1.48 3.36 -9.44
CA ALA A 253 -1.56 2.18 -8.58
C ALA A 253 -0.18 1.76 -8.08
N VAL A 254 -0.16 1.04 -6.98
CA VAL A 254 0.97 0.22 -6.55
C VAL A 254 0.62 -1.25 -6.76
N SER A 255 1.63 -2.07 -7.02
CA SER A 255 1.44 -3.50 -7.20
C SER A 255 2.25 -4.32 -6.22
N PHE A 256 1.73 -5.51 -5.95
CA PHE A 256 2.33 -6.47 -5.04
C PHE A 256 2.23 -7.87 -5.62
N ASP A 257 3.23 -8.69 -5.38
CA ASP A 257 3.08 -10.14 -5.49
C ASP A 257 2.59 -10.71 -4.15
N VAL A 258 2.07 -11.92 -4.17
CA VAL A 258 1.60 -12.66 -2.99
C VAL A 258 2.08 -14.11 -3.09
N ASP A 259 2.04 -14.84 -1.98
CA ASP A 259 2.39 -16.25 -1.99
C ASP A 259 1.45 -17.08 -2.88
N GLN A 260 1.90 -18.28 -3.28
CA GLN A 260 1.14 -19.14 -4.20
C GLN A 260 -0.19 -19.63 -3.60
N LEU A 261 -0.29 -19.75 -2.27
CA LEU A 261 -1.54 -20.15 -1.62
C LEU A 261 -2.56 -19.03 -1.71
N SER A 262 -2.12 -17.77 -1.53
CA SER A 262 -2.97 -16.58 -1.66
C SER A 262 -3.45 -16.35 -3.10
N LYS A 263 -2.82 -16.97 -4.10
CA LYS A 263 -3.26 -16.92 -5.52
C LYS A 263 -4.37 -17.94 -5.83
N ARG A 264 -4.67 -18.86 -4.91
CA ARG A 264 -5.74 -19.85 -5.12
C ARG A 264 -7.10 -19.18 -5.08
N ARG A 265 -7.92 -19.50 -6.06
CA ARG A 265 -9.33 -19.10 -6.11
C ARG A 265 -10.18 -20.35 -5.97
N VAL A 266 -11.01 -20.38 -4.92
CA VAL A 266 -12.01 -21.44 -4.72
C VAL A 266 -13.36 -20.89 -5.13
N ILE A 267 -14.07 -21.61 -5.99
CA ILE A 267 -15.41 -21.26 -6.46
C ILE A 267 -16.27 -22.52 -6.42
N ASP A 268 -17.54 -22.37 -6.05
CA ASP A 268 -18.50 -23.48 -6.00
C ASP A 268 -19.20 -23.71 -7.36
N SER A 269 -19.19 -22.70 -8.23
CA SER A 269 -19.72 -22.79 -9.60
C SER A 269 -18.99 -21.83 -10.53
N LEU A 270 -19.02 -22.09 -11.84
CA LEU A 270 -18.53 -21.13 -12.84
C LEU A 270 -19.37 -19.84 -12.79
N PRO A 271 -18.73 -18.67 -13.05
CA PRO A 271 -19.42 -17.38 -13.09
C PRO A 271 -20.38 -17.28 -14.27
#